data_03e168dc6aefd236bb5bd53660de3ad6
#
_entry.id   03e168dc6aefd236bb5bd53660de3ad6
#
_cell.length_a   1.000
_cell.length_b   1.000
_cell.length_c   1.000
_cell.angle_alpha   90.00
_cell.angle_beta   90.00
_cell.angle_gamma   90.00
#
_symmetry.space_group_name_H-M   'P 1'
#
loop_
_entity.id
_entity.type
_entity.pdbx_description
1 polymer ?
#
loop_
_entity_poly.entity_id
_entity_poly.type
_entity_poly.pdbx_seq_one_letter_code
_entity_poly.pdbx_strand_id
1 'polypeptide(L)'
;MLMKAKYDNSAYADVDVTVTDVCPNCGRGIEPILKDSSFYKDEYDHILFLTLFCNSCKYGWVDSYNYLNEYGSTYPRNLHHYKEQPSEFPKEISNLSPQGVKTYTQSLQAEADGYVTLVGIGLRKSLEFIIKDFLIQKFPEKADEIKKKFLGQVIIEYIDDQILQKLAQATSWIGNDETHYVRRHTDKDLQDLKKFLNATIRYIEYQLTILDAQNLVDPL
;
A
#
# COMPACT_ATOMS: atom_id res chain seq x y z
N MET A 1 4.52 -2.45 23.18
CA MET A 1 5.57 -2.04 24.14
C MET A 1 4.94 -1.22 25.26
N LEU A 2 5.31 -1.44 26.53
CA LEU A 2 4.84 -0.65 27.65
C LEU A 2 5.71 0.60 27.81
N MET A 3 5.08 1.77 27.89
CA MET A 3 5.74 3.04 28.18
C MET A 3 5.16 3.68 29.43
N LYS A 4 5.97 4.42 30.15
CA LYS A 4 5.55 5.23 31.30
C LYS A 4 5.36 6.67 30.87
N ALA A 5 4.19 7.24 31.18
CA ALA A 5 3.84 8.62 30.86
C ALA A 5 3.45 9.40 32.11
N LYS A 6 3.66 10.70 32.09
CA LYS A 6 3.26 11.60 33.19
C LYS A 6 1.77 11.91 33.09
N TYR A 7 1.08 11.80 34.24
CA TYR A 7 -0.35 12.03 34.33
C TYR A 7 -0.74 13.49 34.55
N ASP A 8 0.05 14.28 35.29
CA ASP A 8 -0.24 15.69 35.57
C ASP A 8 1.07 16.45 35.89
N ASN A 9 1.03 17.78 35.75
CA ASN A 9 2.16 18.68 36.08
C ASN A 9 2.51 18.68 37.59
N SER A 10 1.64 18.16 38.45
CA SER A 10 1.78 18.18 39.92
C SER A 10 1.96 16.80 40.58
N ALA A 11 1.67 15.72 39.90
CA ALA A 11 1.82 14.35 40.41
C ALA A 11 2.33 13.39 39.36
N TYR A 12 3.49 12.79 39.61
CA TYR A 12 4.05 11.73 38.74
C TYR A 12 3.29 10.42 39.03
N ALA A 13 2.16 10.20 38.40
CA ALA A 13 1.63 8.86 38.25
C ALA A 13 2.18 8.28 36.95
N ASP A 14 3.09 7.33 37.09
CA ASP A 14 3.52 6.53 35.96
C ASP A 14 2.31 5.73 35.42
N VAL A 15 1.85 6.02 34.24
CA VAL A 15 0.77 5.30 33.58
C VAL A 15 1.38 4.32 32.59
N ASP A 16 1.07 3.05 32.75
CA ASP A 16 1.48 2.02 31.80
C ASP A 16 0.63 2.10 30.53
N VAL A 17 1.26 2.39 29.40
CA VAL A 17 0.62 2.52 28.10
C VAL A 17 1.19 1.51 27.14
N THR A 18 0.32 0.73 26.51
CA THR A 18 0.73 -0.14 25.40
C THR A 18 0.76 0.67 24.11
N VAL A 19 1.95 1.01 23.66
CA VAL A 19 2.17 1.69 22.36
C VAL A 19 2.47 0.68 21.28
N THR A 20 2.14 1.07 20.04
CA THR A 20 2.49 0.25 18.87
C THR A 20 4.00 0.26 18.64
N ASP A 21 4.51 -0.87 18.19
CA ASP A 21 5.90 -1.10 17.84
C ASP A 21 6.17 -0.96 16.33
N VAL A 22 5.24 -0.33 15.60
CA VAL A 22 5.37 -0.06 14.17
C VAL A 22 5.33 1.44 13.91
N CYS A 23 6.29 1.96 13.15
CA CYS A 23 6.33 3.37 12.78
C CYS A 23 5.23 3.71 11.75
N PRO A 24 4.36 4.72 12.01
CA PRO A 24 3.28 5.08 11.09
C PRO A 24 3.79 5.64 9.75
N ASN A 25 5.02 6.13 9.68
CA ASN A 25 5.58 6.68 8.44
C ASN A 25 6.34 5.65 7.60
N CYS A 26 7.25 4.88 8.21
CA CYS A 26 8.09 3.95 7.46
C CYS A 26 7.65 2.48 7.55
N GLY A 27 6.62 2.17 8.37
CA GLY A 27 6.07 0.82 8.54
C GLY A 27 7.01 -0.19 9.19
N ARG A 28 8.22 0.21 9.59
CA ARG A 28 9.19 -0.70 10.23
C ARG A 28 8.79 -0.99 11.66
N GLY A 29 9.05 -2.23 12.10
CA GLY A 29 9.07 -2.57 13.51
C GLY A 29 10.14 -1.77 14.22
N ILE A 30 9.76 -1.05 15.27
CA ILE A 30 10.62 -0.16 16.04
C ILE A 30 10.29 -0.22 17.52
N GLU A 31 11.21 0.23 18.33
CA GLU A 31 10.96 0.68 19.69
C GLU A 31 10.83 2.21 19.65
N PRO A 32 9.59 2.78 19.71
CA PRO A 32 9.42 4.22 19.62
C PRO A 32 9.98 4.93 20.83
N ILE A 33 10.58 6.10 20.61
CA ILE A 33 11.14 6.93 21.67
C ILE A 33 10.05 7.90 22.12
N LEU A 34 9.68 7.84 23.40
CA LEU A 34 8.82 8.84 24.03
C LEU A 34 9.60 10.15 24.18
N LYS A 35 9.11 11.23 23.57
CA LYS A 35 9.68 12.57 23.67
C LYS A 35 8.96 13.43 24.69
N ASP A 36 7.63 13.32 24.73
CA ASP A 36 6.80 14.07 25.66
C ASP A 36 5.47 13.36 25.88
N SER A 37 4.80 13.71 26.99
CA SER A 37 3.45 13.27 27.28
C SER A 37 2.65 14.41 27.90
N SER A 38 1.39 14.53 27.48
CA SER A 38 0.45 15.50 28.05
C SER A 38 -0.89 14.84 28.32
N PHE A 39 -1.64 15.42 29.24
CA PHE A 39 -2.91 14.87 29.69
C PHE A 39 -4.00 15.93 29.59
N TYR A 40 -5.13 15.53 29.03
CA TYR A 40 -6.35 16.33 29.00
C TYR A 40 -7.41 15.66 29.84
N LYS A 41 -8.08 16.43 30.71
CA LYS A 41 -9.17 15.96 31.56
C LYS A 41 -10.30 16.98 31.54
N ASP A 42 -11.51 16.50 31.30
CA ASP A 42 -12.74 17.22 31.55
C ASP A 42 -13.74 16.34 32.35
N GLU A 43 -15.03 16.70 32.36
CA GLU A 43 -16.05 15.92 33.06
C GLU A 43 -16.30 14.53 32.45
N TYR A 44 -16.01 14.33 31.18
CA TYR A 44 -16.35 13.14 30.40
C TYR A 44 -15.15 12.38 29.88
N ASP A 45 -14.07 13.09 29.55
CA ASP A 45 -12.92 12.53 28.87
C ASP A 45 -11.63 12.69 29.67
N HIS A 46 -10.89 11.59 29.75
CA HIS A 46 -9.51 11.58 30.25
C HIS A 46 -8.63 11.06 29.14
N ILE A 47 -7.84 11.94 28.50
CA ILE A 47 -7.06 11.63 27.31
C ILE A 47 -5.59 11.86 27.59
N LEU A 48 -4.79 10.84 27.33
CA LEU A 48 -3.34 10.91 27.35
C LEU A 48 -2.83 11.07 25.93
N PHE A 49 -1.98 12.06 25.69
CA PHE A 49 -1.25 12.26 24.43
C PHE A 49 0.21 11.88 24.64
N LEU A 50 0.76 11.10 23.71
CA LEU A 50 2.17 10.73 23.69
C LEU A 50 2.82 11.26 22.42
N THR A 51 3.86 12.07 22.55
CA THR A 51 4.71 12.48 21.45
C THR A 51 5.81 11.44 21.26
N LEU A 52 5.75 10.71 20.18
CA LEU A 52 6.59 9.57 19.86
C LEU A 52 7.51 9.88 18.68
N PHE A 53 8.65 9.19 18.62
CA PHE A 53 9.66 9.41 17.60
C PHE A 53 10.25 8.09 17.11
N CYS A 54 10.33 7.94 15.79
CA CYS A 54 10.98 6.79 15.16
C CYS A 54 12.50 6.97 15.09
N ASN A 55 13.24 6.06 15.70
CA ASN A 55 14.69 6.06 15.66
C ASN A 55 15.26 5.70 14.25
N SER A 56 14.46 5.04 13.40
CA SER A 56 14.87 4.62 12.06
C SER A 56 14.74 5.72 11.01
N CYS A 57 13.52 6.28 10.82
CA CYS A 57 13.25 7.28 9.79
C CYS A 57 13.17 8.73 10.28
N LYS A 58 13.37 8.95 11.60
CA LYS A 58 13.35 10.28 12.24
C LYS A 58 11.98 10.98 12.21
N TYR A 59 10.92 10.25 11.94
CA TYR A 59 9.56 10.77 11.95
C TYR A 59 9.03 10.88 13.40
N GLY A 60 8.41 12.01 13.72
CA GLY A 60 7.69 12.22 14.98
C GLY A 60 6.18 12.20 14.77
N TRP A 61 5.44 11.64 15.72
CA TRP A 61 3.97 11.64 15.69
C TRP A 61 3.39 11.75 17.10
N VAL A 62 2.10 12.02 17.20
CA VAL A 62 1.36 12.07 18.44
C VAL A 62 0.29 10.99 18.43
N ASP A 63 0.31 10.12 19.43
CA ASP A 63 -0.76 9.15 19.71
C ASP A 63 -1.63 9.64 20.85
N SER A 64 -2.92 9.30 20.80
CA SER A 64 -3.87 9.59 21.88
C SER A 64 -4.51 8.32 22.42
N TYR A 65 -4.69 8.29 23.74
CA TYR A 65 -5.22 7.15 24.49
C TYR A 65 -6.32 7.62 25.42
N ASN A 66 -7.43 6.89 25.48
CA ASN A 66 -8.38 7.07 26.57
C ASN A 66 -7.78 6.45 27.86
N TYR A 67 -7.91 7.16 28.96
CA TYR A 67 -7.45 6.73 30.27
C TYR A 67 -8.66 6.46 31.18
N LEU A 68 -8.76 5.23 31.69
CA LEU A 68 -9.79 4.85 32.66
C LEU A 68 -9.23 4.95 34.06
N ASN A 69 -9.66 5.98 34.78
CA ASN A 69 -9.17 6.33 36.11
C ASN A 69 -9.31 5.20 37.18
N GLU A 70 -10.31 4.33 37.00
CA GLU A 70 -10.62 3.29 38.00
C GLU A 70 -9.70 2.07 37.93
N TYR A 71 -9.02 1.87 36.79
CA TYR A 71 -8.23 0.66 36.51
C TYR A 71 -6.79 0.94 36.08
N GLY A 72 -6.39 2.21 35.94
CA GLY A 72 -5.05 2.58 35.44
C GLY A 72 -4.77 2.05 34.04
N SER A 73 -5.81 1.64 33.29
CA SER A 73 -5.68 1.06 31.97
C SER A 73 -5.89 2.12 30.90
N THR A 74 -5.11 2.01 29.82
CA THR A 74 -5.23 2.85 28.64
C THR A 74 -5.61 2.01 27.43
N TYR A 75 -6.39 2.61 26.53
CA TYR A 75 -6.64 2.02 25.21
C TYR A 75 -6.54 3.08 24.13
N PRO A 76 -6.04 2.71 22.92
CA PRO A 76 -5.87 3.68 21.83
C PRO A 76 -7.18 4.39 21.46
N ARG A 77 -7.14 5.71 21.35
CA ARG A 77 -8.29 6.51 20.91
C ARG A 77 -8.32 6.68 19.40
N ASN A 78 -7.15 6.93 18.82
CA ASN A 78 -6.96 7.01 17.38
C ASN A 78 -5.79 6.11 17.01
N LEU A 79 -6.05 5.13 16.18
CA LEU A 79 -4.97 4.38 15.55
C LEU A 79 -4.48 5.21 14.37
N HIS A 80 -3.19 5.51 14.34
CA HIS A 80 -2.56 5.93 13.09
C HIS A 80 -2.73 4.81 12.09
N HIS A 81 -3.23 5.14 10.91
CA HIS A 81 -3.22 4.21 9.79
C HIS A 81 -1.75 4.01 9.40
N TYR A 82 -1.20 2.87 9.84
CA TYR A 82 0.15 2.50 9.46
C TYR A 82 0.20 2.32 7.96
N LYS A 83 1.19 2.97 7.35
CA LYS A 83 1.51 2.65 5.96
C LYS A 83 1.92 1.18 5.95
N GLU A 84 1.07 0.32 5.40
CA GLU A 84 1.54 -1.00 5.01
C GLU A 84 2.79 -0.78 4.14
N GLN A 85 3.90 -1.41 4.52
CA GLN A 85 5.04 -1.46 3.61
C GLN A 85 4.52 -2.13 2.35
N PRO A 86 4.59 -1.46 1.19
CA PRO A 86 4.28 -2.16 -0.04
C PRO A 86 5.15 -3.41 -0.05
N SER A 87 4.53 -4.56 -0.31
CA SER A 87 5.30 -5.77 -0.62
C SER A 87 6.37 -5.34 -1.60
N GLU A 88 7.65 -5.58 -1.29
CA GLU A 88 8.75 -5.17 -2.16
C GLU A 88 8.42 -5.66 -3.57
N PHE A 89 8.18 -4.72 -4.47
CA PHE A 89 8.00 -5.05 -5.87
C PHE A 89 9.29 -5.70 -6.38
N PRO A 90 9.18 -6.71 -7.25
CA PRO A 90 10.35 -7.22 -7.95
C PRO A 90 11.12 -6.04 -8.55
N LYS A 91 12.44 -6.08 -8.43
CA LYS A 91 13.32 -5.01 -8.90
C LYS A 91 13.11 -4.76 -10.40
N GLU A 92 12.89 -5.81 -11.16
CA GLU A 92 12.61 -5.79 -12.58
C GLU A 92 11.36 -4.97 -12.91
N ILE A 93 10.28 -5.16 -12.14
CA ILE A 93 9.03 -4.41 -12.30
C ILE A 93 9.21 -2.95 -11.87
N SER A 94 9.98 -2.70 -10.82
CA SER A 94 10.26 -1.32 -10.35
C SER A 94 11.07 -0.53 -11.38
N ASN A 95 11.97 -1.19 -12.08
CA ASN A 95 12.75 -0.60 -13.17
C ASN A 95 11.90 -0.42 -14.45
N LEU A 96 11.07 -1.41 -14.77
CA LEU A 96 10.20 -1.40 -15.94
C LEU A 96 9.15 -0.29 -15.87
N SER A 97 8.43 -0.21 -14.76
CA SER A 97 7.25 0.67 -14.62
C SER A 97 7.25 1.41 -13.27
N PRO A 98 8.15 2.39 -13.08
CA PRO A 98 8.21 3.16 -11.82
C PRO A 98 6.89 3.85 -11.50
N GLN A 99 6.18 4.35 -12.53
CA GLN A 99 4.88 5.00 -12.34
C GLN A 99 3.78 3.99 -11.99
N GLY A 100 3.82 2.78 -12.54
CA GLY A 100 2.92 1.69 -12.19
C GLY A 100 3.07 1.29 -10.72
N VAL A 101 4.32 1.09 -10.26
CA VAL A 101 4.64 0.78 -8.86
C VAL A 101 4.20 1.90 -7.93
N LYS A 102 4.50 3.17 -8.27
CA LYS A 102 4.07 4.32 -7.48
C LYS A 102 2.54 4.37 -7.34
N THR A 103 1.81 4.15 -8.43
CA THR A 103 0.34 4.18 -8.43
C THR A 103 -0.24 3.04 -7.58
N TYR A 104 0.34 1.84 -7.65
CA TYR A 104 -0.03 0.71 -6.80
C TYR A 104 0.16 1.04 -5.32
N THR A 105 1.34 1.54 -4.94
CA THR A 105 1.67 1.92 -3.56
C THR A 105 0.72 2.98 -3.01
N GLN A 106 0.39 3.99 -3.83
CA GLN A 106 -0.59 5.02 -3.46
C GLN A 106 -1.99 4.44 -3.27
N SER A 107 -2.36 3.41 -4.05
CA SER A 107 -3.65 2.73 -3.91
C SER A 107 -3.74 1.95 -2.59
N LEU A 108 -2.67 1.24 -2.21
CA LEU A 108 -2.62 0.56 -0.91
C LEU A 108 -2.61 1.57 0.26
N GLN A 109 -1.95 2.73 0.08
CA GLN A 109 -2.02 3.79 1.08
C GLN A 109 -3.44 4.32 1.24
N ALA A 110 -4.16 4.55 0.13
CA ALA A 110 -5.55 4.97 0.17
C ALA A 110 -6.44 3.95 0.90
N GLU A 111 -6.16 2.65 0.75
CA GLU A 111 -6.86 1.60 1.49
C GLU A 111 -6.58 1.69 2.99
N ALA A 112 -5.30 1.82 3.38
CA ALA A 112 -4.90 1.97 4.78
C ALA A 112 -5.50 3.22 5.43
N ASP A 113 -5.66 4.29 4.65
CA ASP A 113 -6.29 5.54 5.08
C ASP A 113 -7.85 5.49 5.03
N GLY A 114 -8.45 4.34 4.66
CA GLY A 114 -9.92 4.15 4.62
C GLY A 114 -10.61 4.65 3.36
N TYR A 115 -9.87 5.12 2.35
CA TYR A 115 -10.42 5.61 1.06
C TYR A 115 -10.68 4.46 0.08
N VAL A 116 -11.46 3.46 0.50
CA VAL A 116 -11.65 2.19 -0.22
C VAL A 116 -12.12 2.39 -1.68
N THR A 117 -12.98 3.38 -1.93
CA THR A 117 -13.49 3.68 -3.28
C THR A 117 -12.37 4.06 -4.27
N LEU A 118 -11.26 4.63 -3.80
CA LEU A 118 -10.15 5.04 -4.66
C LEU A 118 -9.20 3.89 -4.99
N VAL A 119 -9.22 2.80 -4.21
CA VAL A 119 -8.26 1.70 -4.32
C VAL A 119 -8.39 0.98 -5.66
N GLY A 120 -9.59 0.58 -6.02
CA GLY A 120 -9.85 -0.15 -7.27
C GLY A 120 -9.45 0.65 -8.51
N ILE A 121 -9.76 1.96 -8.51
CA ILE A 121 -9.37 2.90 -9.57
C ILE A 121 -7.85 2.95 -9.71
N GLY A 122 -7.14 3.09 -8.61
CA GLY A 122 -5.69 3.19 -8.58
C GLY A 122 -5.01 1.88 -9.00
N LEU A 123 -5.48 0.72 -8.52
CA LEU A 123 -4.95 -0.58 -8.90
C LEU A 123 -5.14 -0.86 -10.40
N ARG A 124 -6.32 -0.51 -10.96
CA ARG A 124 -6.56 -0.60 -12.39
C ARG A 124 -5.61 0.32 -13.19
N LYS A 125 -5.36 1.52 -12.69
CA LYS A 125 -4.41 2.45 -13.34
C LYS A 125 -2.97 1.94 -13.27
N SER A 126 -2.60 1.30 -12.16
CA SER A 126 -1.30 0.63 -12.03
C SER A 126 -1.14 -0.49 -13.06
N LEU A 127 -2.15 -1.35 -13.23
CA LEU A 127 -2.14 -2.38 -14.29
C LEU A 127 -1.90 -1.76 -15.65
N GLU A 128 -2.57 -0.65 -15.98
CA GLU A 128 -2.41 -0.01 -17.30
C GLU A 128 -0.97 0.44 -17.55
N PHE A 129 -0.31 1.04 -16.55
CA PHE A 129 1.10 1.42 -16.67
C PHE A 129 1.98 0.19 -16.88
N ILE A 130 1.87 -0.82 -15.98
CA ILE A 130 2.73 -1.99 -16.03
C ILE A 130 2.59 -2.76 -17.34
N ILE A 131 1.37 -2.98 -17.83
CA ILE A 131 1.13 -3.69 -19.10
C ILE A 131 1.68 -2.87 -20.29
N LYS A 132 1.39 -1.58 -20.34
CA LYS A 132 1.87 -0.74 -21.45
C LYS A 132 3.39 -0.62 -21.45
N ASP A 133 4.01 -0.39 -20.32
CA ASP A 133 5.47 -0.29 -20.20
C ASP A 133 6.15 -1.60 -20.61
N PHE A 134 5.61 -2.75 -20.17
CA PHE A 134 6.08 -4.08 -20.58
C PHE A 134 6.00 -4.27 -22.10
N LEU A 135 4.88 -3.92 -22.71
CA LEU A 135 4.68 -4.08 -24.14
C LEU A 135 5.49 -3.08 -24.97
N ILE A 136 5.72 -1.86 -24.48
CA ILE A 136 6.60 -0.88 -25.12
C ILE A 136 8.05 -1.36 -25.09
N GLN A 137 8.49 -2.00 -24.01
CA GLN A 137 9.82 -2.61 -23.98
C GLN A 137 9.94 -3.77 -24.99
N LYS A 138 8.88 -4.58 -25.15
CA LYS A 138 8.85 -5.71 -26.09
C LYS A 138 8.72 -5.26 -27.54
N PHE A 139 8.00 -4.17 -27.83
CA PHE A 139 7.69 -3.63 -29.15
C PHE A 139 7.95 -2.12 -29.21
N PRO A 140 9.23 -1.69 -29.17
CA PRO A 140 9.58 -0.27 -29.12
C PRO A 140 9.04 0.53 -30.31
N GLU A 141 8.97 -0.10 -31.48
CA GLU A 141 8.47 0.52 -32.73
C GLU A 141 6.97 0.83 -32.68
N LYS A 142 6.21 0.20 -31.78
CA LYS A 142 4.78 0.39 -31.60
C LYS A 142 4.44 1.26 -30.37
N ALA A 143 5.44 1.85 -29.73
CA ALA A 143 5.28 2.58 -28.48
C ALA A 143 4.18 3.66 -28.53
N ASP A 144 4.15 4.47 -29.59
CA ASP A 144 3.17 5.57 -29.72
C ASP A 144 1.74 5.07 -29.96
N GLU A 145 1.59 3.91 -30.59
CA GLU A 145 0.30 3.26 -30.79
C GLU A 145 -0.22 2.67 -29.46
N ILE A 146 0.63 1.93 -28.75
CA ILE A 146 0.31 1.33 -27.45
C ILE A 146 -0.11 2.39 -26.44
N LYS A 147 0.60 3.53 -26.38
CA LYS A 147 0.27 4.63 -25.46
C LYS A 147 -1.14 5.18 -25.66
N LYS A 148 -1.60 5.28 -26.91
CA LYS A 148 -2.88 5.90 -27.28
C LYS A 148 -4.08 4.98 -27.13
N LYS A 149 -3.89 3.65 -27.24
CA LYS A 149 -4.98 2.67 -27.16
C LYS A 149 -5.52 2.49 -25.74
N PHE A 150 -6.78 2.09 -25.62
CA PHE A 150 -7.36 1.67 -24.35
C PHE A 150 -6.73 0.35 -23.87
N LEU A 151 -6.62 0.19 -22.56
CA LEU A 151 -5.99 -0.99 -21.95
C LEU A 151 -6.56 -2.32 -22.49
N GLY A 152 -7.89 -2.44 -22.61
CA GLY A 152 -8.51 -3.66 -23.13
C GLY A 152 -8.10 -4.01 -24.55
N GLN A 153 -7.92 -3.01 -25.43
CA GLN A 153 -7.41 -3.20 -26.79
C GLN A 153 -5.94 -3.65 -26.78
N VAL A 154 -5.13 -2.98 -25.95
CA VAL A 154 -3.70 -3.34 -25.80
C VAL A 154 -3.54 -4.78 -25.34
N ILE A 155 -4.33 -5.24 -24.37
CA ILE A 155 -4.28 -6.62 -23.88
C ILE A 155 -4.60 -7.64 -24.99
N ILE A 156 -5.61 -7.36 -25.80
CA ILE A 156 -6.06 -8.28 -26.87
C ILE A 156 -5.10 -8.29 -28.06
N GLU A 157 -4.60 -7.13 -28.45
CA GLU A 157 -3.85 -6.97 -29.71
C GLU A 157 -2.35 -7.26 -29.57
N TYR A 158 -1.76 -7.07 -28.37
CA TYR A 158 -0.30 -7.13 -28.18
C TYR A 158 0.17 -8.23 -27.23
N ILE A 159 -0.73 -8.88 -26.49
CA ILE A 159 -0.36 -9.98 -25.61
C ILE A 159 -0.69 -11.30 -26.28
N ASP A 160 0.33 -11.97 -26.83
CA ASP A 160 0.21 -13.29 -27.47
C ASP A 160 0.15 -14.42 -26.45
N ASP A 161 0.79 -14.25 -25.29
CA ASP A 161 0.77 -15.23 -24.21
C ASP A 161 -0.61 -15.33 -23.57
N GLN A 162 -1.26 -16.48 -23.73
CA GLN A 162 -2.64 -16.71 -23.28
C GLN A 162 -2.81 -16.60 -21.75
N ILE A 163 -1.78 -16.93 -20.97
CA ILE A 163 -1.85 -16.87 -19.50
C ILE A 163 -1.82 -15.40 -19.08
N LEU A 164 -0.85 -14.63 -19.56
CA LEU A 164 -0.74 -13.21 -19.29
C LEU A 164 -1.99 -12.45 -19.77
N GLN A 165 -2.48 -12.78 -20.98
CA GLN A 165 -3.67 -12.14 -21.54
C GLN A 165 -4.90 -12.35 -20.63
N LYS A 166 -5.15 -13.59 -20.17
CA LYS A 166 -6.27 -13.90 -19.25
C LYS A 166 -6.14 -13.21 -17.90
N LEU A 167 -4.94 -13.20 -17.31
CA LEU A 167 -4.67 -12.52 -16.05
C LEU A 167 -4.92 -11.01 -16.15
N ALA A 168 -4.39 -10.38 -17.21
CA ALA A 168 -4.55 -8.96 -17.46
C ALA A 168 -6.01 -8.59 -17.77
N GLN A 169 -6.74 -9.42 -18.54
CA GLN A 169 -8.17 -9.23 -18.79
C GLN A 169 -8.99 -9.30 -17.52
N ALA A 170 -8.81 -10.36 -16.70
CA ALA A 170 -9.54 -10.53 -15.45
C ALA A 170 -9.30 -9.33 -14.51
N THR A 171 -8.04 -8.91 -14.35
CA THR A 171 -7.67 -7.74 -13.57
C THR A 171 -8.34 -6.46 -14.11
N SER A 172 -8.30 -6.27 -15.43
CA SER A 172 -8.91 -5.09 -16.09
C SER A 172 -10.43 -5.05 -15.91
N TRP A 173 -11.12 -6.20 -15.99
CA TRP A 173 -12.57 -6.29 -15.87
C TRP A 173 -13.03 -5.95 -14.46
N ILE A 174 -12.42 -6.55 -13.43
CA ILE A 174 -12.76 -6.24 -12.03
C ILE A 174 -12.40 -4.77 -11.73
N GLY A 175 -11.23 -4.28 -12.20
CA GLY A 175 -10.87 -2.87 -12.04
C GLY A 175 -11.83 -1.91 -12.75
N ASN A 176 -12.45 -2.29 -13.86
CA ASN A 176 -13.52 -1.51 -14.49
C ASN A 176 -14.77 -1.45 -13.61
N ASP A 177 -15.14 -2.55 -12.98
CA ASP A 177 -16.30 -2.59 -12.08
C ASP A 177 -16.14 -1.66 -10.88
N GLU A 178 -14.91 -1.40 -10.44
CA GLU A 178 -14.60 -0.41 -9.39
C GLU A 178 -14.72 1.06 -9.87
N THR A 179 -14.78 1.29 -11.20
CA THR A 179 -14.87 2.63 -11.80
C THR A 179 -16.24 2.97 -12.34
N HIS A 180 -17.09 1.96 -12.57
CA HIS A 180 -18.39 2.13 -13.19
C HIS A 180 -19.53 2.01 -12.17
N TYR A 181 -20.61 2.75 -12.40
CA TYR A 181 -21.81 2.72 -11.56
C TYR A 181 -22.44 1.32 -11.50
N VAL A 182 -22.46 0.59 -12.62
CA VAL A 182 -22.99 -0.77 -12.71
C VAL A 182 -21.85 -1.76 -12.79
N ARG A 183 -21.73 -2.62 -11.77
CA ARG A 183 -20.78 -3.73 -11.74
C ARG A 183 -21.32 -4.89 -12.58
N ARG A 184 -20.42 -5.52 -13.37
CA ARG A 184 -20.74 -6.70 -14.19
C ARG A 184 -20.37 -8.00 -13.47
N HIS A 185 -19.32 -7.98 -12.65
CA HIS A 185 -18.80 -9.14 -11.91
C HIS A 185 -19.09 -8.95 -10.43
N THR A 186 -20.37 -9.09 -10.05
CA THR A 186 -20.83 -8.82 -8.68
C THR A 186 -20.38 -9.86 -7.65
N ASP A 187 -19.85 -11.01 -8.12
CA ASP A 187 -19.24 -12.07 -7.33
C ASP A 187 -17.74 -11.84 -7.05
N LYS A 188 -17.16 -10.76 -7.58
CA LYS A 188 -15.75 -10.39 -7.42
C LYS A 188 -15.62 -9.10 -6.61
N ASP A 189 -14.54 -9.01 -5.83
CA ASP A 189 -14.26 -7.88 -4.96
C ASP A 189 -12.85 -7.32 -5.15
N LEU A 190 -12.50 -6.36 -4.30
CA LEU A 190 -11.19 -5.72 -4.30
C LEU A 190 -10.04 -6.71 -4.01
N GLN A 191 -10.29 -7.77 -3.23
CA GLN A 191 -9.28 -8.78 -2.94
C GLN A 191 -9.01 -9.66 -4.17
N ASP A 192 -10.05 -9.98 -4.95
CA ASP A 192 -9.89 -10.65 -6.24
C ASP A 192 -9.09 -9.79 -7.22
N LEU A 193 -9.36 -8.48 -7.27
CA LEU A 193 -8.59 -7.53 -8.08
C LEU A 193 -7.10 -7.55 -7.71
N LYS A 194 -6.79 -7.44 -6.42
CA LYS A 194 -5.41 -7.52 -5.91
C LYS A 194 -4.75 -8.84 -6.25
N LYS A 195 -5.46 -9.95 -6.06
CA LYS A 195 -4.97 -11.30 -6.37
C LYS A 195 -4.58 -11.44 -7.84
N PHE A 196 -5.45 -11.02 -8.77
CA PHE A 196 -5.16 -11.12 -10.20
C PHE A 196 -4.10 -10.14 -10.64
N LEU A 197 -4.08 -8.93 -10.09
CA LEU A 197 -3.02 -7.94 -10.37
C LEU A 197 -1.64 -8.47 -9.92
N ASN A 198 -1.55 -9.02 -8.71
CA ASN A 198 -0.31 -9.61 -8.21
C ASN A 198 0.14 -10.79 -9.08
N ALA A 199 -0.77 -11.66 -9.52
CA ALA A 199 -0.45 -12.74 -10.44
C ALA A 199 0.06 -12.21 -11.80
N THR A 200 -0.55 -11.15 -12.33
CA THR A 200 -0.10 -10.47 -13.57
C THR A 200 1.32 -9.93 -13.41
N ILE A 201 1.61 -9.24 -12.30
CA ILE A 201 2.92 -8.67 -12.00
C ILE A 201 3.99 -9.77 -11.91
N ARG A 202 3.71 -10.86 -11.18
CA ARG A 202 4.65 -11.99 -11.04
C ARG A 202 4.88 -12.72 -12.35
N TYR A 203 3.87 -12.79 -13.21
CA TYR A 203 4.03 -13.40 -14.53
C TYR A 203 4.89 -12.52 -15.45
N ILE A 204 4.75 -11.19 -15.42
CA ILE A 204 5.62 -10.27 -16.14
C ILE A 204 7.07 -10.36 -15.61
N GLU A 205 7.28 -10.38 -14.31
CA GLU A 205 8.59 -10.62 -13.69
C GLU A 205 9.24 -11.89 -14.23
N TYR A 206 8.50 -12.99 -14.27
CA TYR A 206 8.97 -14.26 -14.83
C TYR A 206 9.39 -14.13 -16.30
N GLN A 207 8.59 -13.43 -17.12
CA GLN A 207 8.92 -13.18 -18.54
C GLN A 207 10.21 -12.35 -18.69
N LEU A 208 10.40 -11.32 -17.86
CA LEU A 208 11.61 -10.50 -17.86
C LEU A 208 12.84 -11.33 -17.46
N THR A 209 12.69 -12.19 -16.44
CA THR A 209 13.77 -13.11 -16.02
C THR A 209 14.17 -14.10 -17.12
N ILE A 210 13.20 -14.60 -17.90
CA ILE A 210 13.49 -15.45 -19.06
C ILE A 210 14.29 -14.69 -20.12
N LEU A 211 13.92 -13.44 -20.40
CA LEU A 211 14.65 -12.60 -21.36
C LEU A 211 16.10 -12.36 -20.93
N ASP A 212 16.32 -12.09 -19.64
CA ASP A 212 17.67 -11.94 -19.07
C ASP A 212 18.48 -13.22 -19.22
N ALA A 213 17.87 -14.37 -18.94
CA ALA A 213 18.54 -15.66 -19.10
C ALA A 213 18.90 -15.96 -20.56
N GLN A 214 18.01 -15.65 -21.50
CA GLN A 214 18.27 -15.81 -22.94
C GLN A 214 19.42 -14.90 -23.39
N ASN A 215 19.45 -13.64 -23.00
CA ASN A 215 20.52 -12.70 -23.30
C ASN A 215 21.89 -13.13 -22.72
N LEU A 216 21.88 -13.85 -21.59
CA LEU A 216 23.10 -14.39 -21.00
C LEU A 216 23.64 -15.60 -21.75
N VAL A 217 22.74 -16.49 -22.21
CA VAL A 217 23.11 -17.75 -22.90
C VAL A 217 23.44 -17.51 -24.36
N ASP A 218 22.67 -16.66 -25.04
CA ASP A 218 22.80 -16.33 -26.47
C ASP A 218 23.09 -14.83 -26.63
N PRO A 219 24.29 -14.33 -26.24
CA PRO A 219 24.63 -12.92 -26.41
C PRO A 219 24.67 -12.55 -27.90
N LEU A 220 23.94 -11.49 -28.29
CA LEU A 220 23.91 -10.92 -29.64
C LEU A 220 25.29 -10.48 -30.12
#